data_4095d6a6d5db8a5ffdd85df47737a654
#
_entry.id   4095d6a6d5db8a5ffdd85df47737a654
#
_cell.length_a   1.000
_cell.length_b   1.000
_cell.length_c   1.000
_cell.angle_alpha   90.00
_cell.angle_beta   90.00
_cell.angle_gamma   90.00
#
_symmetry.space_group_name_H-M   'P 1'
#
loop_
_entity.id
_entity.type
_entity.pdbx_description
1 polymer ?
#
loop_
_entity_poly.entity_id
_entity_poly.type
_entity_poly.pdbx_seq_one_letter_code
_entity_poly.pdbx_strand_id
1 'polypeptide(L)'
;MKAIRIPLLSLFIALLSLQVMAQNVETRNLDYFKKLSTGGSWDVVIQKGDQPGVRLESRNLDLRRVKTEVKDQTLRVYLEKGNYRNINLKVYITFTELEAIRNSGSGDFKSLSAIVATDLDITVSGSGDASFSNLQARNLNVNLSGSGDMEVHAGEVDGIEIRQSGSGDFEGLDLLAQEASIRTSGSGDTAIGVNRIISVRGSGSGDVSYRGNPERTDVRFSGSGSLTKR
;
A
#
# COMPACT_ATOMS: atom_id res chain seq x y z
N MET A 1 -83.05 8.58 15.47
CA MET A 1 -81.86 8.96 14.71
C MET A 1 -80.62 8.76 15.61
N LYS A 2 -79.86 7.69 15.35
CA LYS A 2 -78.67 7.37 16.20
C LYS A 2 -77.43 7.94 15.50
N ALA A 3 -76.73 8.88 16.15
CA ALA A 3 -75.50 9.44 15.67
C ALA A 3 -74.34 8.46 15.92
N ILE A 4 -73.66 8.07 14.83
CA ILE A 4 -72.46 7.24 14.87
C ILE A 4 -71.28 8.17 15.18
N ARG A 5 -70.68 8.01 16.33
CA ARG A 5 -69.42 8.66 16.69
C ARG A 5 -68.26 7.81 16.20
N ILE A 6 -67.51 8.31 15.22
CA ILE A 6 -66.27 7.72 14.73
C ILE A 6 -65.14 8.21 15.65
N PRO A 7 -64.38 7.32 16.29
CA PRO A 7 -63.18 7.75 17.02
C PRO A 7 -62.05 8.13 16.06
N LEU A 8 -61.52 9.33 16.22
CA LEU A 8 -60.36 9.82 15.50
C LEU A 8 -59.13 9.01 15.95
N LEU A 9 -58.74 8.01 15.13
CA LEU A 9 -57.51 7.26 15.32
C LEU A 9 -56.34 8.14 14.88
N SER A 10 -55.68 8.74 15.84
CA SER A 10 -54.47 9.52 15.62
C SER A 10 -53.36 8.60 15.13
N LEU A 11 -53.11 8.63 13.83
CA LEU A 11 -51.98 7.97 13.19
C LEU A 11 -50.68 8.70 13.59
N PHE A 12 -50.03 8.21 14.64
CA PHE A 12 -48.71 8.64 15.05
C PHE A 12 -47.69 8.02 14.07
N ILE A 13 -47.42 8.71 12.99
CA ILE A 13 -46.32 8.35 12.08
C ILE A 13 -45.02 8.68 12.82
N ALA A 14 -44.44 7.66 13.46
CA ALA A 14 -43.07 7.74 13.92
C ALA A 14 -42.13 7.85 12.71
N LEU A 15 -41.74 9.06 12.40
CA LEU A 15 -40.62 9.30 11.49
C LEU A 15 -39.38 8.69 12.17
N LEU A 16 -39.03 7.46 11.85
CA LEU A 16 -37.71 6.93 12.07
C LEU A 16 -36.78 7.75 11.15
N SER A 17 -36.15 8.79 11.68
CA SER A 17 -35.05 9.45 11.02
C SER A 17 -33.89 8.44 10.99
N LEU A 18 -33.76 7.72 9.88
CA LEU A 18 -32.53 7.03 9.52
C LEU A 18 -31.46 8.11 9.42
N GLN A 19 -30.69 8.28 10.46
CA GLN A 19 -29.45 9.04 10.39
C GLN A 19 -28.49 8.26 9.48
N VAL A 20 -28.56 8.52 8.20
CA VAL A 20 -27.50 8.15 7.28
C VAL A 20 -26.26 8.91 7.77
N MET A 21 -25.34 8.21 8.38
CA MET A 21 -24.04 8.77 8.77
C MET A 21 -23.36 9.20 7.46
N ALA A 22 -23.51 10.45 7.12
CA ALA A 22 -22.91 11.02 5.90
C ALA A 22 -21.40 10.87 5.99
N GLN A 23 -20.84 10.15 5.04
CA GLN A 23 -19.39 10.08 4.87
C GLN A 23 -18.92 11.44 4.35
N ASN A 24 -18.00 12.08 5.06
CA ASN A 24 -17.36 13.29 4.58
C ASN A 24 -16.40 12.93 3.44
N VAL A 25 -16.59 13.56 2.30
CA VAL A 25 -15.75 13.35 1.10
C VAL A 25 -15.19 14.71 0.68
N GLU A 26 -13.90 14.76 0.44
CA GLU A 26 -13.21 15.96 -0.06
C GLU A 26 -12.25 15.57 -1.18
N THR A 27 -12.32 16.29 -2.31
CA THR A 27 -11.40 16.10 -3.44
C THR A 27 -10.51 17.33 -3.56
N ARG A 28 -9.21 17.12 -3.75
CA ARG A 28 -8.20 18.17 -3.93
C ARG A 28 -7.42 17.92 -5.20
N ASN A 29 -7.31 18.90 -6.04
CA ASN A 29 -6.33 18.93 -7.12
C ASN A 29 -4.95 19.17 -6.53
N LEU A 30 -3.95 18.52 -7.08
CA LEU A 30 -2.57 18.61 -6.60
C LEU A 30 -1.66 19.12 -7.73
N ASP A 31 -0.57 19.75 -7.34
CA ASP A 31 0.55 19.96 -8.24
C ASP A 31 1.16 18.62 -8.64
N TYR A 32 1.92 18.63 -9.74
CA TYR A 32 2.63 17.47 -10.21
C TYR A 32 3.60 16.92 -9.16
N PHE A 33 3.56 15.60 -8.97
CA PHE A 33 4.49 14.87 -8.11
C PHE A 33 4.86 13.53 -8.75
N LYS A 34 6.04 13.03 -8.40
CA LYS A 34 6.53 11.71 -8.78
C LYS A 34 7.03 10.88 -7.58
N LYS A 35 6.92 11.45 -6.38
CA LYS A 35 7.23 10.78 -5.12
C LYS A 35 6.05 10.88 -4.19
N LEU A 36 5.73 9.79 -3.52
CA LEU A 36 4.65 9.71 -2.55
C LEU A 36 5.19 9.35 -1.17
N SER A 37 4.81 10.11 -0.18
CA SER A 37 5.09 9.81 1.23
C SER A 37 3.78 9.85 2.02
N THR A 38 3.38 8.72 2.55
CA THR A 38 2.18 8.58 3.37
C THR A 38 2.48 7.73 4.58
N GLY A 39 1.68 7.88 5.62
CA GLY A 39 1.83 7.08 6.83
C GLY A 39 0.81 7.46 7.88
N GLY A 40 0.36 6.45 8.61
CA GLY A 40 -0.67 6.59 9.63
C GLY A 40 -1.46 5.29 9.78
N SER A 41 -2.65 5.40 10.40
CA SER A 41 -3.54 4.25 10.62
C SER A 41 -4.72 4.25 9.64
N TRP A 42 -4.52 4.75 8.44
CA TRP A 42 -5.55 4.84 7.39
C TRP A 42 -5.09 4.17 6.10
N ASP A 43 -6.07 3.66 5.36
CA ASP A 43 -5.82 2.99 4.09
C ASP A 43 -5.54 4.00 2.98
N VAL A 44 -4.60 3.64 2.10
CA VAL A 44 -4.22 4.42 0.93
C VAL A 44 -4.42 3.58 -0.32
N VAL A 45 -5.17 4.11 -1.26
CA VAL A 45 -5.37 3.51 -2.58
C VAL A 45 -4.82 4.46 -3.63
N ILE A 46 -3.95 3.96 -4.49
CA ILE A 46 -3.41 4.75 -5.59
C ILE A 46 -3.84 4.21 -6.94
N GLN A 47 -4.05 5.12 -7.89
CA GLN A 47 -4.37 4.78 -9.27
C GLN A 47 -3.72 5.77 -10.24
N LYS A 48 -3.41 5.31 -11.44
CA LYS A 48 -2.91 6.18 -12.50
C LYS A 48 -4.06 6.96 -13.12
N GLY A 49 -3.81 8.23 -13.47
CA GLY A 49 -4.74 9.09 -14.19
C GLY A 49 -4.03 10.24 -14.88
N ASP A 50 -4.78 11.11 -15.54
CA ASP A 50 -4.23 12.19 -16.35
C ASP A 50 -3.80 13.41 -15.55
N GLN A 51 -4.39 13.60 -14.37
CA GLN A 51 -4.10 14.74 -13.49
C GLN A 51 -3.89 14.28 -12.05
N PRO A 52 -2.87 14.80 -11.35
CA PRO A 52 -2.65 14.48 -9.94
C PRO A 52 -3.78 14.99 -9.06
N GLY A 53 -4.19 14.17 -8.10
CA GLY A 53 -5.26 14.54 -7.19
C GLY A 53 -5.33 13.63 -5.98
N VAL A 54 -6.09 14.06 -4.99
CA VAL A 54 -6.43 13.24 -3.82
C VAL A 54 -7.91 13.35 -3.52
N ARG A 55 -8.53 12.23 -3.20
CA ARG A 55 -9.87 12.14 -2.64
C ARG A 55 -9.79 11.53 -1.26
N LEU A 56 -10.32 12.22 -0.29
CA LEU A 56 -10.35 11.84 1.12
C LEU A 56 -11.76 11.43 1.51
N GLU A 57 -11.90 10.34 2.24
CA GLU A 57 -13.17 9.87 2.76
C GLU A 57 -13.05 9.57 4.25
N SER A 58 -13.94 10.13 5.07
CA SER A 58 -13.96 9.82 6.49
C SER A 58 -15.37 9.91 7.06
N ARG A 59 -15.65 9.10 8.08
CA ARG A 59 -16.91 9.16 8.85
C ARG A 59 -16.79 10.00 10.12
N ASN A 60 -15.60 10.16 10.65
CA ASN A 60 -15.40 10.73 12.00
C ASN A 60 -14.22 11.69 12.12
N LEU A 61 -13.61 12.08 11.01
CA LEU A 61 -12.49 13.02 10.98
C LEU A 61 -12.88 14.28 10.20
N ASP A 62 -12.54 15.46 10.74
CA ASP A 62 -12.54 16.70 9.97
C ASP A 62 -11.42 16.65 8.93
N LEU A 63 -11.79 16.54 7.63
CA LEU A 63 -10.85 16.37 6.53
C LEU A 63 -9.88 17.56 6.38
N ARG A 64 -10.20 18.76 6.89
CA ARG A 64 -9.28 19.91 6.94
C ARG A 64 -8.00 19.64 7.73
N ARG A 65 -8.03 18.66 8.64
CA ARG A 65 -6.87 18.21 9.41
C ARG A 65 -5.96 17.26 8.66
N VAL A 66 -6.43 16.69 7.54
CA VAL A 66 -5.60 15.91 6.63
C VAL A 66 -4.85 16.88 5.74
N LYS A 67 -3.54 16.90 5.86
CA LYS A 67 -2.67 17.73 5.02
C LYS A 67 -2.21 16.92 3.80
N THR A 68 -2.27 17.58 2.65
CA THR A 68 -1.82 17.05 1.37
C THR A 68 -0.94 18.13 0.73
N GLU A 69 0.35 17.97 0.87
CA GLU A 69 1.34 18.97 0.44
C GLU A 69 2.26 18.38 -0.62
N VAL A 70 2.45 19.10 -1.72
CA VAL A 70 3.45 18.76 -2.72
C VAL A 70 4.63 19.69 -2.55
N LYS A 71 5.78 19.12 -2.22
CA LYS A 71 7.05 19.83 -2.12
C LYS A 71 8.17 19.01 -2.74
N ASP A 72 9.01 19.63 -3.55
CA ASP A 72 10.13 18.98 -4.25
C ASP A 72 9.65 17.71 -4.99
N GLN A 73 8.52 17.83 -5.70
CA GLN A 73 7.84 16.73 -6.42
C GLN A 73 7.46 15.54 -5.52
N THR A 74 7.32 15.77 -4.22
CA THR A 74 6.89 14.76 -3.25
C THR A 74 5.55 15.13 -2.68
N LEU A 75 4.53 14.32 -2.94
CA LEU A 75 3.26 14.41 -2.23
C LEU A 75 3.42 13.82 -0.83
N ARG A 76 3.09 14.60 0.18
CA ARG A 76 3.01 14.16 1.57
C ARG A 76 1.55 14.18 2.03
N VAL A 77 1.09 13.05 2.56
CA VAL A 77 -0.24 12.93 3.17
C VAL A 77 -0.06 12.60 4.65
N TYR A 78 -0.51 13.50 5.50
CA TYR A 78 -0.35 13.36 6.95
C TYR A 78 -1.46 14.08 7.72
N LEU A 79 -1.64 13.72 8.98
CA LEU A 79 -2.52 14.45 9.89
C LEU A 79 -1.78 15.59 10.58
N GLU A 80 -2.44 16.72 10.69
CA GLU A 80 -2.02 17.81 11.56
C GLU A 80 -1.80 17.30 12.99
N LYS A 81 -0.86 17.90 13.73
CA LYS A 81 -0.61 17.48 15.12
C LYS A 81 -1.90 17.55 15.93
N GLY A 82 -2.23 16.47 16.64
CA GLY A 82 -3.45 16.36 17.43
C GLY A 82 -3.57 15.02 18.11
N ASN A 83 -4.57 14.88 18.97
CA ASN A 83 -4.90 13.60 19.58
C ASN A 83 -6.11 13.01 18.84
N TYR A 84 -5.87 11.95 18.09
CA TYR A 84 -6.87 11.26 17.29
C TYR A 84 -7.08 9.86 17.82
N ARG A 85 -8.34 9.43 17.89
CA ARG A 85 -8.71 8.07 18.30
C ARG A 85 -9.67 7.48 17.28
N ASN A 86 -9.47 6.20 16.92
CA ASN A 86 -10.34 5.44 16.04
C ASN A 86 -10.61 6.16 14.70
N ILE A 87 -9.55 6.65 14.05
CA ILE A 87 -9.66 7.32 12.76
C ILE A 87 -10.21 6.36 11.72
N ASN A 88 -11.28 6.77 11.03
CA ASN A 88 -11.79 6.11 9.85
C ASN A 88 -11.52 7.03 8.66
N LEU A 89 -10.35 6.91 8.07
CA LEU A 89 -9.92 7.70 6.90
C LEU A 89 -9.49 6.75 5.79
N LYS A 90 -9.95 7.02 4.57
CA LYS A 90 -9.44 6.43 3.33
C LYS A 90 -8.91 7.51 2.43
N VAL A 91 -7.74 7.29 1.87
CA VAL A 91 -7.05 8.24 1.00
C VAL A 91 -6.90 7.62 -0.38
N TYR A 92 -7.50 8.23 -1.39
CA TYR A 92 -7.39 7.82 -2.79
C TYR A 92 -6.51 8.84 -3.51
N ILE A 93 -5.43 8.39 -4.11
CA ILE A 93 -4.46 9.26 -4.79
C ILE A 93 -4.43 8.92 -6.26
N THR A 94 -4.60 9.93 -7.10
CA THR A 94 -4.37 9.82 -8.54
C THR A 94 -2.98 10.36 -8.85
N PHE A 95 -2.16 9.55 -9.51
CA PHE A 95 -0.82 9.90 -9.95
C PHE A 95 -0.69 9.83 -11.46
N THR A 96 0.24 10.57 -12.05
CA THR A 96 0.58 10.49 -13.47
C THR A 96 1.79 9.61 -13.70
N GLU A 97 2.81 9.75 -12.87
CA GLU A 97 4.00 8.90 -12.82
C GLU A 97 4.53 8.80 -11.38
N LEU A 98 5.28 7.74 -11.08
CA LEU A 98 5.90 7.53 -9.77
C LEU A 98 7.33 6.99 -9.93
N GLU A 99 8.26 7.57 -9.17
CA GLU A 99 9.64 7.11 -9.01
C GLU A 99 9.91 6.65 -7.57
N ALA A 100 9.14 7.11 -6.60
CA ALA A 100 9.30 6.68 -5.21
C ALA A 100 7.97 6.61 -4.45
N ILE A 101 7.83 5.57 -3.64
CA ILE A 101 6.71 5.37 -2.72
C ILE A 101 7.26 5.06 -1.34
N ARG A 102 6.83 5.83 -0.36
CA ARG A 102 7.09 5.55 1.05
C ARG A 102 5.79 5.47 1.80
N ASN A 103 5.47 4.29 2.30
CA ASN A 103 4.34 4.05 3.18
C ASN A 103 4.82 3.63 4.57
N SER A 104 4.31 4.31 5.61
CA SER A 104 4.68 4.00 6.99
C SER A 104 3.45 4.07 7.89
N GLY A 105 3.25 3.08 8.72
CA GLY A 105 2.12 3.04 9.64
C GLY A 105 1.43 1.70 9.69
N SER A 106 0.14 1.70 10.04
CA SER A 106 -0.67 0.48 10.22
C SER A 106 -1.88 0.41 9.28
N GLY A 107 -2.04 1.38 8.39
CA GLY A 107 -3.05 1.34 7.34
C GLY A 107 -2.50 0.66 6.09
N ASP A 108 -3.37 0.01 5.34
CA ASP A 108 -3.00 -0.73 4.14
C ASP A 108 -2.75 0.20 2.95
N PHE A 109 -1.84 -0.21 2.08
CA PHE A 109 -1.50 0.48 0.85
C PHE A 109 -1.83 -0.38 -0.37
N LYS A 110 -2.60 0.15 -1.32
CA LYS A 110 -2.99 -0.58 -2.51
C LYS A 110 -2.78 0.22 -3.78
N SER A 111 -2.03 -0.33 -4.75
CA SER A 111 -1.97 0.19 -6.12
C SER A 111 -2.93 -0.58 -7.02
N LEU A 112 -3.89 0.13 -7.61
CA LEU A 112 -4.87 -0.45 -8.54
C LEU A 112 -4.37 -0.46 -9.99
N SER A 113 -3.37 0.36 -10.30
CA SER A 113 -2.83 0.51 -11.65
C SER A 113 -1.39 0.03 -11.72
N ALA A 114 -0.95 -0.33 -12.91
CA ALA A 114 0.46 -0.58 -13.17
C ALA A 114 1.29 0.68 -12.90
N ILE A 115 2.42 0.50 -12.21
CA ILE A 115 3.44 1.54 -12.05
C ILE A 115 4.57 1.23 -13.01
N VAL A 116 4.84 2.17 -13.90
CA VAL A 116 5.88 2.04 -14.92
C VAL A 116 6.91 3.14 -14.70
N ALA A 117 8.17 2.75 -14.49
CA ALA A 117 9.27 3.68 -14.22
C ALA A 117 10.59 3.16 -14.79
N THR A 118 11.58 4.03 -14.91
CA THR A 118 12.96 3.58 -15.13
C THR A 118 13.56 3.09 -13.81
N ASP A 119 13.49 3.93 -12.81
CA ASP A 119 13.93 3.61 -11.45
C ASP A 119 12.73 3.80 -10.50
N LEU A 120 12.47 2.80 -9.66
CA LEU A 120 11.37 2.83 -8.70
C LEU A 120 11.87 2.41 -7.32
N ASP A 121 11.70 3.30 -6.34
CA ASP A 121 12.02 3.05 -4.95
C ASP A 121 10.73 2.83 -4.13
N ILE A 122 10.58 1.68 -3.51
CA ILE A 122 9.45 1.37 -2.63
C ILE A 122 9.97 1.12 -1.21
N THR A 123 9.46 1.87 -0.26
CA THR A 123 9.71 1.66 1.17
C THR A 123 8.39 1.45 1.89
N VAL A 124 8.23 0.29 2.50
CA VAL A 124 7.09 -0.07 3.36
C VAL A 124 7.61 -0.31 4.76
N SER A 125 7.03 0.37 5.74
CA SER A 125 7.43 0.23 7.15
C SER A 125 6.22 0.29 8.07
N GLY A 126 6.18 -0.55 9.06
CA GLY A 126 5.06 -0.62 10.00
C GLY A 126 4.38 -1.98 10.00
N SER A 127 3.06 -1.99 10.16
CA SER A 127 2.25 -3.22 10.27
C SER A 127 1.09 -3.27 9.26
N GLY A 128 0.94 -2.27 8.42
CA GLY A 128 -0.02 -2.28 7.32
C GLY A 128 0.57 -2.98 6.10
N ASP A 129 -0.27 -3.68 5.36
CA ASP A 129 0.13 -4.42 4.17
C ASP A 129 0.20 -3.52 2.94
N ALA A 130 1.03 -3.90 1.96
CA ALA A 130 1.16 -3.21 0.70
C ALA A 130 0.90 -4.15 -0.48
N SER A 131 -0.04 -3.80 -1.36
CA SER A 131 -0.40 -4.60 -2.52
C SER A 131 -0.25 -3.80 -3.81
N PHE A 132 0.48 -4.36 -4.77
CA PHE A 132 0.74 -3.76 -6.07
C PHE A 132 0.20 -4.64 -7.19
N SER A 133 -0.69 -4.09 -8.02
CA SER A 133 -1.29 -4.84 -9.13
C SER A 133 -0.26 -5.22 -10.20
N ASN A 134 0.64 -4.30 -10.53
CA ASN A 134 1.70 -4.54 -11.53
C ASN A 134 2.85 -3.55 -11.36
N LEU A 135 4.09 -4.03 -11.38
CA LEU A 135 5.30 -3.20 -11.34
C LEU A 135 6.17 -3.45 -12.58
N GLN A 136 6.48 -2.40 -13.32
CA GLN A 136 7.39 -2.46 -14.47
C GLN A 136 8.48 -1.42 -14.29
N ALA A 137 9.72 -1.86 -14.17
CA ALA A 137 10.85 -0.94 -14.00
C ALA A 137 12.14 -1.54 -14.60
N ARG A 138 13.10 -0.67 -14.93
CA ARG A 138 14.45 -1.15 -15.15
C ARG A 138 15.09 -1.54 -13.82
N ASN A 139 15.06 -0.63 -12.84
CA ASN A 139 15.58 -0.89 -11.50
C ASN A 139 14.46 -0.71 -10.46
N LEU A 140 14.24 -1.74 -9.66
CA LEU A 140 13.29 -1.71 -8.55
C LEU A 140 14.03 -1.91 -7.23
N ASN A 141 13.94 -0.95 -6.32
CA ASN A 141 14.47 -1.06 -4.96
C ASN A 141 13.31 -1.19 -3.97
N VAL A 142 13.29 -2.26 -3.20
CA VAL A 142 12.29 -2.53 -2.18
C VAL A 142 12.96 -2.57 -0.80
N ASN A 143 12.46 -1.73 0.11
CA ASN A 143 12.82 -1.78 1.52
C ASN A 143 11.56 -2.10 2.33
N LEU A 144 11.51 -3.30 2.88
CA LEU A 144 10.43 -3.78 3.73
C LEU A 144 10.91 -3.90 5.17
N SER A 145 10.25 -3.21 6.09
CA SER A 145 10.60 -3.25 7.50
C SER A 145 9.36 -3.23 8.39
N GLY A 146 9.33 -4.06 9.39
CA GLY A 146 8.17 -4.21 10.28
C GLY A 146 7.52 -5.57 10.16
N SER A 147 6.20 -5.60 10.25
CA SER A 147 5.40 -6.84 10.24
C SER A 147 4.30 -6.85 9.17
N GLY A 148 4.16 -5.78 8.40
CA GLY A 148 3.26 -5.76 7.26
C GLY A 148 3.87 -6.44 6.06
N ASP A 149 3.06 -7.11 5.27
CA ASP A 149 3.46 -7.85 4.08
C ASP A 149 3.44 -6.97 2.83
N MET A 150 4.26 -7.34 1.84
CA MET A 150 4.23 -6.71 0.53
C MET A 150 3.93 -7.74 -0.55
N GLU A 151 2.84 -7.55 -1.29
CA GLU A 151 2.42 -8.42 -2.38
C GLU A 151 2.51 -7.69 -3.73
N VAL A 152 3.12 -8.35 -4.73
CA VAL A 152 3.19 -7.89 -6.12
C VAL A 152 2.57 -8.95 -7.01
N HIS A 153 1.38 -8.65 -7.56
CA HIS A 153 0.59 -9.61 -8.32
C HIS A 153 1.11 -9.89 -9.73
N ALA A 154 1.82 -8.94 -10.33
CA ALA A 154 2.44 -9.10 -11.65
C ALA A 154 3.54 -8.07 -11.87
N GLY A 155 4.43 -8.33 -12.82
CA GLY A 155 5.41 -7.33 -13.24
C GLY A 155 6.62 -7.90 -13.93
N GLU A 156 7.44 -6.97 -14.45
CA GLU A 156 8.70 -7.30 -15.09
C GLU A 156 9.73 -6.21 -14.78
N VAL A 157 10.93 -6.62 -14.35
CA VAL A 157 12.02 -5.70 -14.02
C VAL A 157 13.36 -6.25 -14.51
N ASP A 158 14.27 -5.38 -14.93
CA ASP A 158 15.62 -5.82 -15.27
C ASP A 158 16.40 -6.18 -14.00
N GLY A 159 16.38 -5.32 -13.01
CA GLY A 159 17.03 -5.53 -11.72
C GLY A 159 16.12 -5.25 -10.55
N ILE A 160 16.17 -6.09 -9.51
CA ILE A 160 15.53 -5.83 -8.23
C ILE A 160 16.51 -5.98 -7.09
N GLU A 161 16.49 -5.00 -6.18
CA GLU A 161 17.12 -5.13 -4.88
C GLU A 161 16.05 -5.14 -3.78
N ILE A 162 16.00 -6.23 -2.99
CA ILE A 162 15.11 -6.38 -1.85
C ILE A 162 15.91 -6.33 -0.57
N ARG A 163 15.59 -5.41 0.31
CA ARG A 163 16.07 -5.36 1.70
C ARG A 163 14.89 -5.56 2.62
N GLN A 164 14.89 -6.67 3.32
CA GLN A 164 13.82 -7.06 4.24
C GLN A 164 14.35 -7.20 5.65
N SER A 165 13.69 -6.53 6.59
CA SER A 165 14.02 -6.63 8.01
C SER A 165 12.72 -6.67 8.83
N GLY A 166 12.58 -7.63 9.71
CA GLY A 166 11.37 -7.81 10.50
C GLY A 166 10.70 -9.16 10.24
N SER A 167 9.39 -9.19 10.29
CA SER A 167 8.58 -10.41 10.15
C SER A 167 7.57 -10.35 9.00
N GLY A 168 7.47 -9.21 8.30
CA GLY A 168 6.61 -9.11 7.13
C GLY A 168 7.21 -9.81 5.92
N ASP A 169 6.38 -10.42 5.09
CA ASP A 169 6.76 -11.20 3.92
C ASP A 169 6.77 -10.37 2.64
N PHE A 170 7.59 -10.77 1.68
CA PHE A 170 7.56 -10.26 0.32
C PHE A 170 7.08 -11.37 -0.63
N GLU A 171 5.88 -11.21 -1.20
CA GLU A 171 5.26 -12.14 -2.13
C GLU A 171 5.22 -11.55 -3.55
N GLY A 172 6.12 -11.99 -4.42
CA GLY A 172 6.26 -11.51 -5.79
C GLY A 172 6.66 -12.59 -6.78
N LEU A 173 6.11 -13.81 -6.69
CA LEU A 173 6.43 -14.91 -7.64
C LEU A 173 6.07 -14.56 -9.08
N ASP A 174 5.09 -13.70 -9.31
CA ASP A 174 4.66 -13.24 -10.62
C ASP A 174 5.30 -11.90 -11.04
N LEU A 175 6.21 -11.36 -10.24
CA LEU A 175 7.16 -10.32 -10.60
C LEU A 175 8.43 -10.97 -11.15
N LEU A 176 8.64 -10.88 -12.47
CA LEU A 176 9.79 -11.50 -13.13
C LEU A 176 10.96 -10.52 -13.18
N ALA A 177 12.05 -10.86 -12.50
CA ALA A 177 13.31 -10.11 -12.56
C ALA A 177 14.34 -10.83 -13.43
N GLN A 178 15.15 -10.07 -14.19
CA GLN A 178 16.32 -10.66 -14.81
C GLN A 178 17.41 -10.90 -13.75
N GLU A 179 17.63 -9.93 -12.87
CA GLU A 179 18.58 -10.04 -11.78
C GLU A 179 17.93 -9.68 -10.45
N ALA A 180 18.11 -10.51 -9.41
CA ALA A 180 17.62 -10.25 -8.07
C ALA A 180 18.76 -10.29 -7.04
N SER A 181 18.85 -9.23 -6.23
CA SER A 181 19.72 -9.12 -5.07
C SER A 181 18.86 -9.03 -3.81
N ILE A 182 18.89 -10.03 -2.95
CA ILE A 182 18.03 -10.15 -1.78
C ILE A 182 18.87 -10.13 -0.52
N ARG A 183 18.54 -9.24 0.41
CA ARG A 183 19.12 -9.17 1.76
C ARG A 183 18.01 -9.26 2.78
N THR A 184 17.98 -10.35 3.53
CA THR A 184 16.99 -10.57 4.58
C THR A 184 17.65 -10.59 5.95
N SER A 185 16.99 -9.97 6.93
CA SER A 185 17.33 -10.09 8.34
C SER A 185 16.05 -10.11 9.17
N GLY A 186 15.78 -11.21 9.85
CA GLY A 186 14.52 -11.38 10.56
C GLY A 186 13.88 -12.73 10.27
N SER A 187 12.56 -12.79 10.29
CA SER A 187 11.79 -14.03 10.12
C SER A 187 10.81 -14.00 8.95
N GLY A 188 10.67 -12.86 8.28
CA GLY A 188 9.81 -12.76 7.10
C GLY A 188 10.42 -13.47 5.89
N ASP A 189 9.56 -14.09 5.08
CA ASP A 189 9.93 -14.84 3.90
C ASP A 189 9.94 -13.95 2.64
N THR A 190 10.70 -14.36 1.63
CA THR A 190 10.74 -13.67 0.33
C THR A 190 10.43 -14.66 -0.79
N ALA A 191 9.47 -14.34 -1.66
CA ALA A 191 9.15 -15.13 -2.84
C ALA A 191 9.24 -14.27 -4.11
N ILE A 192 9.99 -14.70 -5.16
CA ILE A 192 10.23 -13.91 -6.38
C ILE A 192 10.44 -14.74 -7.63
N GLY A 193 10.04 -14.21 -8.81
CA GLY A 193 10.40 -14.76 -10.11
C GLY A 193 11.77 -14.24 -10.58
N VAL A 194 12.71 -15.14 -10.98
CA VAL A 194 14.06 -14.74 -11.44
C VAL A 194 14.50 -15.57 -12.62
N ASN A 195 14.97 -14.91 -13.68
CA ASN A 195 15.35 -15.57 -14.91
C ASN A 195 16.87 -15.75 -15.12
N ARG A 196 17.72 -14.83 -14.64
CA ARG A 196 19.14 -14.84 -14.99
C ARG A 196 20.08 -14.95 -13.79
N ILE A 197 19.99 -14.06 -12.82
CA ILE A 197 20.91 -14.04 -11.67
C ILE A 197 20.12 -13.85 -10.37
N ILE A 198 20.36 -14.71 -9.38
CA ILE A 198 19.86 -14.53 -8.03
C ILE A 198 21.01 -14.52 -7.04
N SER A 199 21.08 -13.47 -6.22
CA SER A 199 22.04 -13.34 -5.11
C SER A 199 21.28 -13.14 -3.81
N VAL A 200 21.52 -14.01 -2.82
CA VAL A 200 20.82 -14.00 -1.53
C VAL A 200 21.83 -13.90 -0.39
N ARG A 201 21.59 -12.98 0.52
CA ARG A 201 22.30 -12.83 1.80
C ARG A 201 21.26 -12.83 2.92
N GLY A 202 21.16 -13.91 3.67
CA GLY A 202 20.21 -14.07 4.75
C GLY A 202 20.88 -14.11 6.12
N SER A 203 20.28 -13.38 7.09
CA SER A 203 20.61 -13.52 8.50
C SER A 203 19.29 -13.57 9.27
N GLY A 204 19.01 -14.66 9.96
CA GLY A 204 17.72 -14.87 10.62
C GLY A 204 17.10 -16.21 10.23
N SER A 205 15.78 -16.30 10.27
CA SER A 205 15.02 -17.55 10.05
C SER A 205 14.13 -17.52 8.81
N GLY A 206 13.99 -16.37 8.16
CA GLY A 206 13.16 -16.23 6.96
C GLY A 206 13.76 -16.98 5.78
N ASP A 207 12.91 -17.63 5.01
CA ASP A 207 13.26 -18.38 3.81
C ASP A 207 13.14 -17.50 2.55
N VAL A 208 13.94 -17.84 1.54
CA VAL A 208 13.78 -17.26 0.21
C VAL A 208 13.33 -18.35 -0.76
N SER A 209 12.24 -18.09 -1.48
CA SER A 209 11.77 -18.98 -2.53
C SER A 209 11.79 -18.26 -3.88
N TYR A 210 12.09 -18.99 -4.95
CA TYR A 210 12.09 -18.40 -6.28
C TYR A 210 11.48 -19.32 -7.33
N ARG A 211 10.95 -18.71 -8.39
CA ARG A 211 10.52 -19.36 -9.63
C ARG A 211 11.42 -18.92 -10.78
N GLY A 212 11.64 -19.80 -11.74
CA GLY A 212 12.48 -19.55 -12.91
C GLY A 212 13.70 -20.45 -12.98
N ASN A 213 14.61 -20.16 -13.91
CA ASN A 213 15.83 -20.94 -14.12
C ASN A 213 17.05 -20.00 -14.20
N PRO A 214 17.47 -19.37 -13.09
CA PRO A 214 18.62 -18.48 -13.12
C PRO A 214 19.89 -19.23 -13.52
N GLU A 215 20.67 -18.63 -14.40
CA GLU A 215 21.97 -19.13 -14.85
C GLU A 215 23.01 -19.10 -13.74
N ARG A 216 22.84 -18.15 -12.79
CA ARG A 216 23.75 -17.99 -11.66
C ARG A 216 23.01 -17.80 -10.35
N THR A 217 23.43 -18.57 -9.35
CA THR A 217 22.89 -18.52 -7.99
C THR A 217 24.05 -18.33 -6.99
N ASP A 218 24.05 -17.22 -6.23
CA ASP A 218 25.00 -16.96 -5.15
C ASP A 218 24.24 -16.78 -3.83
N VAL A 219 24.45 -17.72 -2.89
CA VAL A 219 23.64 -17.81 -1.66
C VAL A 219 24.52 -17.90 -0.43
N ARG A 220 24.20 -17.08 0.56
CA ARG A 220 24.84 -17.13 1.89
C ARG A 220 23.81 -16.88 2.96
N PHE A 221 23.59 -17.83 3.82
CA PHE A 221 22.81 -17.68 5.05
C PHE A 221 23.72 -17.83 6.26
N SER A 222 23.51 -16.96 7.24
CA SER A 222 24.12 -17.02 8.58
C SER A 222 23.06 -17.24 9.65
N GLY A 223 22.01 -17.96 9.35
CA GLY A 223 20.88 -18.27 10.23
C GLY A 223 20.24 -19.59 9.80
N SER A 224 18.97 -19.79 10.13
CA SER A 224 18.21 -21.00 9.81
C SER A 224 17.48 -20.91 8.46
N GLY A 225 17.49 -19.76 7.81
CA GLY A 225 16.84 -19.56 6.52
C GLY A 225 17.49 -20.37 5.39
N SER A 226 16.71 -20.63 4.35
CA SER A 226 17.11 -21.42 3.19
C SER A 226 16.70 -20.78 1.87
N LEU A 227 17.27 -21.26 0.73
CA LEU A 227 16.80 -20.92 -0.60
C LEU A 227 16.14 -22.14 -1.22
N THR A 228 14.89 -21.99 -1.67
CA THR A 228 14.11 -23.08 -2.28
C THR A 228 13.58 -22.66 -3.64
N LYS A 229 13.67 -23.54 -4.65
CA LYS A 229 13.01 -23.35 -5.94
C LYS A 229 11.59 -23.88 -5.87
N ARG A 230 10.61 -23.07 -6.32
CA ARG A 230 9.19 -23.44 -6.49
C ARG A 230 8.89 -23.85 -7.93
#